data_6eebd7ced77ae61d5c9983c6a866b8a3
#
_entry.id   6eebd7ced77ae61d5c9983c6a866b8a3
#
_cell.length_a   1.000
_cell.length_b   1.000
_cell.length_c   1.000
_cell.angle_alpha   90.00
_cell.angle_beta   90.00
_cell.angle_gamma   90.00
#
_symmetry.space_group_name_H-M   'P 1'
#
loop_
_entity.id
_entity.type
_entity.pdbx_description
1 polymer ?
#
loop_
_entity_poly.entity_id
_entity_poly.type
_entity_poly.pdbx_seq_one_letter_code
_entity_poly.pdbx_strand_id
1 'polypeptide(L)'
;MKNYRTYTYLSFLNIIFFMTPFTSAHSLEDAINSQDRSPKNVARDQYRNPYKTLSFFEIKQDMKIVELSPGSGWYTEILANYIHSPGMLTAAHFDKNSDRDFYIRMRNNFEKKINENPMYKNVSIVDLSSKLADRETLDAVLTFRNLH
;
A
#
# COMPACT_ATOMS: atom_id res chain seq x y z
N MET A 1 -14.42 48.97 -61.68
CA MET A 1 -14.66 48.89 -60.20
C MET A 1 -14.42 47.45 -59.79
N LYS A 2 -13.33 47.17 -59.08
CA LYS A 2 -12.97 45.83 -58.62
C LYS A 2 -13.39 45.71 -57.14
N ASN A 3 -14.35 44.81 -56.83
CA ASN A 3 -14.79 44.53 -55.47
C ASN A 3 -13.85 43.52 -54.81
N TYR A 4 -13.10 43.94 -53.80
CA TYR A 4 -12.32 43.08 -52.96
C TYR A 4 -13.21 42.57 -51.81
N ARG A 5 -13.49 41.25 -51.80
CA ARG A 5 -14.14 40.57 -50.69
C ARG A 5 -13.09 40.24 -49.64
N THR A 6 -13.15 40.88 -48.50
CA THR A 6 -12.31 40.61 -47.33
C THR A 6 -12.87 39.39 -46.60
N TYR A 7 -12.12 38.28 -46.55
CA TYR A 7 -12.44 37.10 -45.73
C TYR A 7 -11.75 37.24 -44.39
N THR A 8 -12.54 37.40 -43.33
CA THR A 8 -12.06 37.42 -41.95
C THR A 8 -12.00 35.97 -41.47
N TYR A 9 -10.81 35.41 -41.30
CA TYR A 9 -10.63 34.09 -40.67
C TYR A 9 -10.70 34.26 -39.16
N LEU A 10 -11.79 33.74 -38.56
CA LEU A 10 -11.94 33.61 -37.10
C LEU A 10 -11.20 32.34 -36.70
N SER A 11 -9.98 32.46 -36.20
CA SER A 11 -9.25 31.32 -35.63
C SER A 11 -9.77 31.03 -34.24
N PHE A 12 -10.56 29.97 -34.10
CA PHE A 12 -10.91 29.40 -32.80
C PHE A 12 -9.70 28.71 -32.17
N LEU A 13 -9.10 29.36 -31.19
CA LEU A 13 -8.07 28.76 -30.34
C LEU A 13 -8.74 27.79 -29.36
N ASN A 14 -8.72 26.51 -29.70
CA ASN A 14 -9.17 25.44 -28.78
C ASN A 14 -8.13 25.29 -27.65
N ILE A 15 -8.40 25.89 -26.49
CA ILE A 15 -7.64 25.63 -25.27
C ILE A 15 -8.12 24.29 -24.72
N ILE A 16 -7.38 23.22 -25.02
CA ILE A 16 -7.57 21.91 -24.37
C ILE A 16 -7.03 22.03 -22.95
N PHE A 17 -7.94 22.16 -22.00
CA PHE A 17 -7.62 22.12 -20.57
C PHE A 17 -7.35 20.64 -20.21
N PHE A 18 -6.07 20.26 -20.14
CA PHE A 18 -5.67 18.98 -19.57
C PHE A 18 -6.00 19.02 -18.08
N MET A 19 -7.17 18.49 -17.70
CA MET A 19 -7.47 18.13 -16.32
C MET A 19 -6.56 16.94 -15.99
N THR A 20 -5.41 17.18 -15.36
CA THR A 20 -4.67 16.13 -14.67
C THR A 20 -5.56 15.62 -13.53
N PRO A 21 -5.85 14.31 -13.44
CA PRO A 21 -6.57 13.82 -12.30
C PRO A 21 -5.75 14.13 -11.04
N PHE A 22 -6.31 14.93 -10.16
CA PHE A 22 -5.75 15.17 -8.84
C PHE A 22 -5.91 13.85 -8.08
N THR A 23 -4.89 12.99 -8.14
CA THR A 23 -4.83 11.80 -7.31
C THR A 23 -4.63 12.32 -5.89
N SER A 24 -5.71 12.39 -5.12
CA SER A 24 -5.63 12.68 -3.70
C SER A 24 -4.71 11.63 -3.08
N ALA A 25 -3.53 12.04 -2.66
CA ALA A 25 -2.66 11.17 -1.89
C ALA A 25 -3.40 10.88 -0.58
N HIS A 26 -3.74 9.61 -0.35
CA HIS A 26 -4.36 9.20 0.90
C HIS A 26 -3.36 9.45 2.04
N SER A 27 -3.76 10.25 3.01
CA SER A 27 -2.91 10.49 4.18
C SER A 27 -2.75 9.22 5.01
N LEU A 28 -1.78 9.21 5.93
CA LEU A 28 -1.63 8.10 6.87
C LEU A 28 -2.90 7.94 7.73
N GLU A 29 -3.53 9.06 8.10
CA GLU A 29 -4.82 9.07 8.79
C GLU A 29 -5.92 8.41 7.97
N ASP A 30 -6.01 8.70 6.66
CA ASP A 30 -7.02 8.09 5.79
C ASP A 30 -6.80 6.59 5.70
N ALA A 31 -5.56 6.13 5.59
CA ALA A 31 -5.23 4.71 5.56
C ALA A 31 -5.59 4.00 6.89
N ILE A 32 -5.38 4.66 8.02
CA ILE A 32 -5.73 4.13 9.35
C ILE A 32 -7.26 4.09 9.52
N ASN A 33 -7.98 5.08 9.00
CA ASN A 33 -9.44 5.18 9.12
C ASN A 33 -10.19 4.55 7.95
N SER A 34 -9.49 3.81 7.07
CA SER A 34 -10.11 3.18 5.90
C SER A 34 -11.23 2.22 6.30
N GLN A 35 -12.35 2.31 5.56
CA GLN A 35 -13.52 1.43 5.71
C GLN A 35 -13.22 -0.02 5.27
N ASP A 36 -12.12 -0.21 4.52
CA ASP A 36 -11.69 -1.54 4.07
C ASP A 36 -11.00 -2.35 5.17
N ARG A 37 -10.65 -1.72 6.30
CA ARG A 37 -10.05 -2.38 7.44
C ARG A 37 -11.07 -3.18 8.26
N SER A 38 -10.65 -4.34 8.75
CA SER A 38 -11.55 -5.15 9.56
C SER A 38 -11.89 -4.46 10.90
N PRO A 39 -13.17 -4.45 11.33
CA PRO A 39 -13.57 -3.82 12.60
C PRO A 39 -12.81 -4.37 13.81
N LYS A 40 -12.47 -5.66 13.80
CA LYS A 40 -11.65 -6.32 14.83
C LYS A 40 -10.25 -5.70 14.95
N ASN A 41 -9.68 -5.28 13.83
CA ASN A 41 -8.36 -4.64 13.83
C ASN A 41 -8.45 -3.16 14.22
N VAL A 42 -9.46 -2.45 13.71
CA VAL A 42 -9.72 -1.05 14.07
C VAL A 42 -9.92 -0.89 15.59
N ALA A 43 -10.68 -1.79 16.23
CA ALA A 43 -10.90 -1.76 17.69
C ALA A 43 -9.60 -1.84 18.51
N ARG A 44 -8.49 -2.30 17.92
CA ARG A 44 -7.17 -2.42 18.59
C ARG A 44 -6.30 -1.19 18.41
N ASP A 45 -6.67 -0.23 17.56
CA ASP A 45 -5.86 0.94 17.26
C ASP A 45 -5.61 1.79 18.49
N GLN A 46 -6.60 1.91 19.37
CA GLN A 46 -6.48 2.63 20.64
C GLN A 46 -5.34 2.13 21.54
N TYR A 47 -4.99 0.84 21.43
CA TYR A 47 -3.90 0.22 22.21
C TYR A 47 -2.57 0.17 21.44
N ARG A 48 -2.60 0.34 20.12
CA ARG A 48 -1.44 0.18 19.24
C ARG A 48 -0.89 1.47 18.69
N ASN A 49 -1.71 2.55 18.76
CA ASN A 49 -1.34 3.89 18.30
C ASN A 49 -0.65 3.89 16.92
N PRO A 50 -1.33 3.38 15.86
CA PRO A 50 -0.70 3.17 14.55
C PRO A 50 -0.12 4.46 13.97
N TYR A 51 -0.80 5.58 14.12
CA TYR A 51 -0.33 6.87 13.65
C TYR A 51 1.02 7.26 14.27
N LYS A 52 1.10 7.20 15.59
CA LYS A 52 2.36 7.49 16.31
C LYS A 52 3.49 6.56 15.86
N THR A 53 3.18 5.28 15.73
CA THR A 53 4.19 4.26 15.38
C THR A 53 4.72 4.47 13.97
N LEU A 54 3.85 4.60 12.97
CA LEU A 54 4.26 4.72 11.58
C LEU A 54 4.89 6.09 11.28
N SER A 55 4.39 7.17 11.93
CA SER A 55 5.03 8.50 11.85
C SER A 55 6.41 8.53 12.49
N PHE A 56 6.61 7.83 13.62
CA PHE A 56 7.92 7.70 14.26
C PHE A 56 8.95 7.01 13.36
N PHE A 57 8.52 6.01 12.59
CA PHE A 57 9.38 5.35 11.59
C PHE A 57 9.48 6.13 10.27
N GLU A 58 8.85 7.30 10.18
CA GLU A 58 8.85 8.16 8.98
C GLU A 58 8.40 7.44 7.72
N ILE A 59 7.44 6.50 7.85
CA ILE A 59 6.93 5.73 6.72
C ILE A 59 6.21 6.65 5.73
N LYS A 60 6.59 6.52 4.43
CA LYS A 60 6.03 7.29 3.31
C LYS A 60 5.38 6.37 2.29
N GLN A 61 4.48 6.92 1.49
CA GLN A 61 3.66 6.18 0.52
C GLN A 61 4.47 5.50 -0.59
N ASP A 62 5.58 6.08 -0.97
CA ASP A 62 6.44 5.66 -2.07
C ASP A 62 7.57 4.70 -1.66
N MET A 63 7.59 4.31 -0.38
CA MET A 63 8.63 3.41 0.15
C MET A 63 8.44 1.96 -0.29
N LYS A 64 9.55 1.27 -0.48
CA LYS A 64 9.62 -0.18 -0.64
C LYS A 64 9.86 -0.82 0.72
N ILE A 65 8.84 -1.48 1.23
CA ILE A 65 8.79 -1.97 2.61
C ILE A 65 8.66 -3.49 2.63
N VAL A 66 9.41 -4.13 3.53
CA VAL A 66 9.18 -5.52 3.94
C VAL A 66 8.60 -5.52 5.36
N GLU A 67 7.43 -6.12 5.55
CA GLU A 67 6.86 -6.43 6.87
C GLU A 67 7.21 -7.87 7.23
N LEU A 68 8.04 -8.05 8.27
CA LEU A 68 8.44 -9.37 8.77
C LEU A 68 7.41 -9.92 9.75
N SER A 69 6.99 -11.17 9.51
CA SER A 69 6.06 -11.90 10.39
C SER A 69 4.78 -11.10 10.71
N PRO A 70 4.01 -10.70 9.69
CA PRO A 70 2.83 -9.83 9.86
C PRO A 70 1.72 -10.46 10.71
N GLY A 71 1.81 -11.75 11.04
CA GLY A 71 0.79 -12.50 11.79
C GLY A 71 -0.54 -12.52 11.03
N SER A 72 -1.62 -11.99 11.63
CA SER A 72 -2.92 -11.84 10.94
C SER A 72 -3.05 -10.59 10.09
N GLY A 73 -1.96 -9.81 9.92
CA GLY A 73 -1.92 -8.65 9.04
C GLY A 73 -2.57 -7.38 9.59
N TRP A 74 -2.36 -7.07 10.87
CA TRP A 74 -2.92 -5.84 11.44
C TRP A 74 -2.28 -4.57 10.88
N TYR A 75 -0.93 -4.51 10.84
CA TYR A 75 -0.23 -3.41 10.16
C TYR A 75 -0.31 -3.52 8.65
N THR A 76 -0.33 -4.75 8.11
CA THR A 76 -0.52 -4.97 6.66
C THR A 76 -1.77 -4.28 6.14
N GLU A 77 -2.89 -4.26 6.88
CA GLU A 77 -4.12 -3.54 6.49
C GLU A 77 -3.87 -2.04 6.31
N ILE A 78 -3.14 -1.42 7.23
CA ILE A 78 -2.84 0.02 7.17
C ILE A 78 -1.85 0.30 6.03
N LEU A 79 -0.77 -0.47 5.98
CA LEU A 79 0.28 -0.31 4.98
C LEU A 79 -0.23 -0.55 3.55
N ALA A 80 -1.12 -1.53 3.35
CA ALA A 80 -1.73 -1.79 2.05
C ALA A 80 -2.60 -0.63 1.54
N ASN A 81 -3.26 0.09 2.44
CA ASN A 81 -4.01 1.31 2.12
C ASN A 81 -3.11 2.53 1.94
N TYR A 82 -1.92 2.54 2.54
CA TYR A 82 -1.05 3.70 2.57
C TYR A 82 0.01 3.69 1.46
N ILE A 83 0.61 2.51 1.17
CA ILE A 83 1.70 2.38 0.19
C ILE A 83 1.13 2.34 -1.23
N HIS A 84 1.59 3.25 -2.07
CA HIS A 84 1.18 3.37 -3.47
C HIS A 84 2.41 3.43 -4.39
N SER A 85 2.19 3.10 -5.68
CA SER A 85 3.25 3.19 -6.70
C SER A 85 3.97 4.56 -6.66
N PRO A 86 5.31 4.59 -6.67
CA PRO A 86 6.25 3.47 -6.93
C PRO A 86 6.58 2.61 -5.70
N GLY A 87 5.99 2.90 -4.53
CA GLY A 87 6.17 2.10 -3.32
C GLY A 87 5.67 0.66 -3.47
N MET A 88 6.19 -0.22 -2.65
CA MET A 88 5.87 -1.65 -2.64
C MET A 88 5.78 -2.17 -1.21
N LEU A 89 4.81 -3.04 -0.95
CA LEU A 89 4.69 -3.74 0.32
C LEU A 89 4.87 -5.24 0.11
N THR A 90 5.89 -5.80 0.76
CA THR A 90 6.14 -7.24 0.78
C THR A 90 5.92 -7.77 2.20
N ALA A 91 5.03 -8.73 2.35
CA ALA A 91 4.76 -9.43 3.59
C ALA A 91 5.59 -10.73 3.64
N ALA A 92 6.64 -10.76 4.46
CA ALA A 92 7.44 -11.95 4.69
C ALA A 92 6.80 -12.77 5.83
N HIS A 93 6.07 -13.82 5.45
CA HIS A 93 5.30 -14.65 6.38
C HIS A 93 5.95 -16.02 6.58
N PHE A 94 5.41 -16.81 7.50
CA PHE A 94 5.85 -18.19 7.70
C PHE A 94 5.94 -18.94 6.39
N ASP A 95 6.91 -19.83 6.29
CA ASP A 95 7.16 -20.60 5.09
C ASP A 95 5.96 -21.50 4.76
N LYS A 96 5.61 -21.54 3.50
CA LYS A 96 4.44 -22.27 3.00
C LYS A 96 4.57 -23.78 3.26
N ASN A 97 5.80 -24.29 3.21
CA ASN A 97 6.14 -25.70 3.43
C ASN A 97 6.77 -25.96 4.80
N SER A 98 6.33 -25.23 5.82
CA SER A 98 6.79 -25.46 7.19
C SER A 98 6.44 -26.87 7.68
N ASP A 99 7.24 -27.43 8.58
CA ASP A 99 6.98 -28.67 9.30
C ASP A 99 5.96 -28.52 10.47
N ARG A 100 5.50 -27.29 10.72
CA ARG A 100 4.57 -26.95 11.80
C ARG A 100 3.19 -26.58 11.27
N ASP A 101 2.20 -27.40 11.56
CA ASP A 101 0.79 -27.15 11.17
C ASP A 101 0.27 -25.76 11.56
N PHE A 102 0.73 -25.24 12.71
CA PHE A 102 0.36 -23.90 13.14
C PHE A 102 0.83 -22.83 12.12
N TYR A 103 2.06 -22.92 11.64
CA TYR A 103 2.61 -21.96 10.69
C TYR A 103 1.94 -22.08 9.32
N ILE A 104 1.67 -23.32 8.88
CA ILE A 104 0.92 -23.58 7.64
C ILE A 104 -0.48 -22.93 7.72
N ARG A 105 -1.21 -23.16 8.81
CA ARG A 105 -2.55 -22.55 8.99
C ARG A 105 -2.50 -21.03 9.02
N MET A 106 -1.53 -20.43 9.71
CA MET A 106 -1.37 -18.98 9.79
C MET A 106 -1.09 -18.42 8.41
N ARG A 107 -0.18 -19.02 7.65
CA ARG A 107 0.17 -18.62 6.28
C ARG A 107 -1.05 -18.72 5.35
N ASN A 108 -1.76 -19.84 5.35
CA ASN A 108 -2.93 -20.04 4.48
C ASN A 108 -4.05 -19.02 4.79
N ASN A 109 -4.30 -18.74 6.08
CA ASN A 109 -5.28 -17.72 6.46
C ASN A 109 -4.88 -16.32 6.01
N PHE A 110 -3.59 -15.99 6.09
CA PHE A 110 -3.05 -14.72 5.62
C PHE A 110 -3.15 -14.61 4.10
N GLU A 111 -2.71 -15.64 3.34
CA GLU A 111 -2.84 -15.68 1.87
C GLU A 111 -4.29 -15.52 1.43
N LYS A 112 -5.21 -16.25 2.07
CA LYS A 112 -6.64 -16.14 1.79
C LYS A 112 -7.12 -14.69 1.96
N LYS A 113 -6.80 -14.05 3.09
CA LYS A 113 -7.14 -12.65 3.37
C LYS A 113 -6.62 -11.71 2.29
N ILE A 114 -5.34 -11.87 1.90
CA ILE A 114 -4.69 -11.00 0.92
C ILE A 114 -5.31 -11.19 -0.48
N ASN A 115 -5.59 -12.43 -0.88
CA ASN A 115 -6.08 -12.75 -2.22
C ASN A 115 -7.57 -12.44 -2.43
N GLU A 116 -8.37 -12.49 -1.36
CA GLU A 116 -9.83 -12.29 -1.45
C GLU A 116 -10.25 -10.82 -1.38
N ASN A 117 -9.37 -9.90 -0.98
CA ASN A 117 -9.73 -8.50 -0.84
C ASN A 117 -8.88 -7.59 -1.75
N PRO A 118 -9.50 -6.87 -2.69
CA PRO A 118 -8.82 -5.95 -3.62
C PRO A 118 -7.95 -4.87 -2.96
N MET A 119 -8.19 -4.55 -1.70
CA MET A 119 -7.37 -3.64 -0.91
C MET A 119 -5.89 -4.04 -0.92
N TYR A 120 -5.60 -5.34 -0.96
CA TYR A 120 -4.24 -5.88 -0.91
C TYR A 120 -3.58 -6.12 -2.27
N LYS A 121 -4.16 -5.62 -3.36
CA LYS A 121 -3.65 -5.85 -4.74
C LYS A 121 -2.16 -5.52 -4.93
N ASN A 122 -1.61 -4.63 -4.11
CA ASN A 122 -0.22 -4.20 -4.15
C ASN A 122 0.67 -4.91 -3.11
N VAL A 123 0.14 -5.92 -2.40
CA VAL A 123 0.88 -6.67 -1.39
C VAL A 123 1.41 -7.96 -1.99
N SER A 124 2.73 -8.12 -1.95
CA SER A 124 3.39 -9.38 -2.30
C SER A 124 3.61 -10.22 -1.05
N ILE A 125 3.50 -11.56 -1.16
CA ILE A 125 3.77 -12.47 -0.04
C ILE A 125 4.97 -13.33 -0.41
N VAL A 126 5.94 -13.40 0.51
CA VAL A 126 7.14 -14.25 0.37
C VAL A 126 7.32 -15.11 1.61
N ASP A 127 8.09 -16.18 1.49
CA ASP A 127 8.48 -16.99 2.63
C ASP A 127 9.55 -16.25 3.45
N LEU A 128 9.43 -16.30 4.77
CA LEU A 128 10.35 -15.60 5.67
C LEU A 128 11.81 -16.11 5.53
N SER A 129 11.98 -17.37 5.16
CA SER A 129 13.29 -17.98 4.90
C SER A 129 13.88 -17.64 3.52
N SER A 130 13.07 -17.03 2.63
CA SER A 130 13.53 -16.70 1.28
C SER A 130 14.36 -15.40 1.25
N LYS A 131 14.99 -15.14 0.11
CA LYS A 131 15.60 -13.84 -0.14
C LYS A 131 14.49 -12.76 -0.22
N LEU A 132 14.48 -11.85 0.72
CA LEU A 132 13.43 -10.83 0.86
C LEU A 132 13.59 -9.66 -0.12
N ALA A 133 14.85 -9.32 -0.46
CA ALA A 133 15.17 -8.24 -1.39
C ALA A 133 16.63 -8.33 -1.84
N ASP A 134 16.99 -7.57 -2.86
CA ASP A 134 18.39 -7.30 -3.20
C ASP A 134 18.98 -6.29 -2.23
N ARG A 135 20.32 -6.23 -2.19
CA ARG A 135 21.01 -5.26 -1.33
C ARG A 135 20.61 -3.83 -1.73
N GLU A 136 20.38 -2.98 -0.71
CA GLU A 136 20.12 -1.54 -0.89
C GLU A 136 18.89 -1.21 -1.76
N THR A 137 17.89 -2.13 -1.82
CA THR A 137 16.68 -1.92 -2.61
C THR A 137 15.44 -1.64 -1.77
N LEU A 138 15.56 -1.68 -0.44
CA LEU A 138 14.46 -1.40 0.49
C LEU A 138 14.68 -0.09 1.22
N ASP A 139 13.59 0.63 1.44
CA ASP A 139 13.58 1.84 2.26
C ASP A 139 13.36 1.52 3.74
N ALA A 140 12.57 0.47 4.05
CA ALA A 140 12.33 0.04 5.42
C ALA A 140 12.06 -1.47 5.54
N VAL A 141 12.46 -2.02 6.69
CA VAL A 141 12.05 -3.36 7.14
C VAL A 141 11.36 -3.20 8.48
N LEU A 142 10.10 -3.62 8.55
CA LEU A 142 9.25 -3.46 9.72
C LEU A 142 8.96 -4.81 10.37
N THR A 143 9.05 -4.86 11.69
CA THR A 143 8.57 -6.00 12.48
C THR A 143 7.91 -5.49 13.76
N PHE A 144 6.76 -6.08 14.09
CA PHE A 144 5.96 -5.60 15.20
C PHE A 144 5.65 -6.73 16.17
N ARG A 145 6.18 -6.62 17.41
CA ARG A 145 5.92 -7.56 18.51
C ARG A 145 6.43 -8.99 18.28
N ASN A 146 7.49 -9.13 17.48
CA ASN A 146 8.12 -10.43 17.19
C ASN A 146 9.49 -10.60 17.87
N LEU A 147 9.98 -9.58 18.56
CA LEU A 147 11.21 -9.65 19.37
C LEU A 147 10.85 -10.02 20.81
N HIS A 148 11.32 -11.16 21.24
CA HIS A 148 11.13 -11.71 22.60
C HIS A 148 12.47 -12.06 23.24
#